data_bf5545522982238ec630246c825d5d21
#
_entry.id   bf5545522982238ec630246c825d5d21
#
_cell.length_a   1.000
_cell.length_b   1.000
_cell.length_c   1.000
_cell.angle_alpha   90.00
_cell.angle_beta   90.00
_cell.angle_gamma   90.00
#
_symmetry.space_group_name_H-M   'P 1'
#
loop_
_entity.id
_entity.type
_entity.pdbx_description
1 polymer ?
#
loop_
_entity_poly.entity_id
_entity_poly.type
_entity_poly.pdbx_seq_one_letter_code
_entity_poly.pdbx_strand_id
1 'polypeptide(L)'
;VFIIPLTIVTFGIMPKAIWPWVILSITSLAATLAYAGLSQHFPTSYAARASTAINLICFLMAFIAQYAIGFIMQLVEPGKQSGYSIKAYQAGFGLFLGLLIICYIIFIIMSILEIRKNKGQTSKDNSA
;
A
#
# COMPACT_ATOMS: atom_id res chain seq x y z
N VAL A 1 -5.74 0.37 -9.25
CA VAL A 1 -7.09 -0.11 -8.85
C VAL A 1 -7.37 0.25 -7.38
N PHE A 2 -6.48 -0.03 -6.41
CA PHE A 2 -6.69 0.18 -4.97
C PHE A 2 -6.90 1.67 -4.57
N ILE A 3 -6.24 2.60 -5.24
CA ILE A 3 -6.30 4.04 -4.93
C ILE A 3 -7.72 4.60 -5.08
N ILE A 4 -8.43 4.21 -6.14
CA ILE A 4 -9.76 4.76 -6.45
C ILE A 4 -10.78 4.47 -5.33
N PRO A 5 -11.03 3.21 -4.93
CA PRO A 5 -11.98 2.94 -3.86
C PRO A 5 -11.52 3.49 -2.51
N LEU A 6 -10.22 3.52 -2.24
CA LEU A 6 -9.70 4.15 -1.02
C LEU A 6 -9.99 5.66 -1.00
N THR A 7 -9.84 6.35 -2.13
CA THR A 7 -10.19 7.77 -2.25
C THR A 7 -11.68 8.00 -1.99
N ILE A 8 -12.55 7.17 -2.58
CA ILE A 8 -14.01 7.27 -2.39
C ILE A 8 -14.39 7.11 -0.91
N VAL A 9 -13.77 6.14 -0.23
CA VAL A 9 -14.00 5.89 1.20
C VAL A 9 -13.46 7.05 2.06
N THR A 10 -12.25 7.53 1.77
CA THR A 10 -11.60 8.60 2.54
C THR A 10 -12.39 9.91 2.47
N PHE A 11 -12.84 10.30 1.29
CA PHE A 11 -13.60 11.54 1.13
C PHE A 11 -15.10 11.38 1.39
N GLY A 12 -15.57 10.18 1.67
CA GLY A 12 -16.99 9.92 1.97
C GLY A 12 -17.91 10.27 0.81
N ILE A 13 -17.45 10.14 -0.43
CA ILE A 13 -18.20 10.53 -1.64
C ILE A 13 -19.50 9.73 -1.74
N MET A 14 -19.49 8.49 -1.27
CA MET A 14 -20.67 7.61 -1.24
C MET A 14 -20.78 6.91 0.13
N PRO A 15 -21.23 7.59 1.18
CA PRO A 15 -21.17 7.07 2.56
C PRO A 15 -22.03 5.83 2.80
N LYS A 16 -23.06 5.59 1.98
CA LYS A 16 -23.94 4.42 2.08
C LYS A 16 -23.60 3.29 1.11
N ALA A 17 -22.59 3.48 0.26
CA ALA A 17 -22.23 2.48 -0.74
C ALA A 17 -21.31 1.40 -0.12
N ILE A 18 -21.68 0.14 -0.28
CA ILE A 18 -20.90 -1.01 0.16
C ILE A 18 -19.82 -1.38 -0.86
N TRP A 19 -20.04 -1.11 -2.13
CA TRP A 19 -19.17 -1.53 -3.21
C TRP A 19 -17.71 -1.04 -3.12
N PRO A 20 -17.37 0.18 -2.60
CA PRO A 20 -15.97 0.57 -2.45
C PRO A 20 -15.22 -0.34 -1.45
N TRP A 21 -15.90 -0.77 -0.39
CA TRP A 21 -15.35 -1.70 0.59
C TRP A 21 -15.14 -3.10 0.00
N VAL A 22 -16.07 -3.56 -0.84
CA VAL A 22 -15.94 -4.83 -1.55
C VAL A 22 -14.74 -4.80 -2.49
N ILE A 23 -14.57 -3.73 -3.27
CA ILE A 23 -13.42 -3.59 -4.18
C ILE A 23 -12.11 -3.50 -3.39
N LEU A 24 -12.07 -2.76 -2.27
CA LEU A 24 -10.90 -2.72 -1.38
C LEU A 24 -10.52 -4.11 -0.88
N SER A 25 -11.49 -4.89 -0.45
CA SER A 25 -11.28 -6.25 0.05
C SER A 25 -10.74 -7.18 -1.04
N ILE A 26 -11.33 -7.15 -2.24
CA ILE A 26 -10.88 -7.97 -3.38
C ILE A 26 -9.45 -7.57 -3.82
N THR A 27 -9.18 -6.27 -3.90
CA THR A 27 -7.84 -5.80 -4.32
C THR A 27 -6.78 -6.06 -3.26
N SER A 28 -7.14 -6.15 -1.98
CA SER A 28 -6.22 -6.55 -0.91
C SER A 28 -5.71 -7.99 -1.08
N LEU A 29 -6.51 -8.87 -1.68
CA LEU A 29 -6.08 -10.24 -2.00
C LEU A 29 -4.92 -10.27 -3.02
N ALA A 30 -4.80 -9.25 -3.87
CA ALA A 30 -3.68 -9.14 -4.80
C ALA A 30 -2.31 -9.03 -4.09
N ALA A 31 -2.28 -8.56 -2.85
CA ALA A 31 -1.06 -8.56 -2.03
C ALA A 31 -0.53 -9.98 -1.80
N THR A 32 -1.40 -10.98 -1.73
CA THR A 32 -1.02 -12.39 -1.58
C THR A 32 -0.20 -12.90 -2.77
N LEU A 33 -0.51 -12.40 -3.97
CA LEU A 33 0.26 -12.73 -5.19
C LEU A 33 1.68 -12.15 -5.15
N ALA A 34 1.87 -10.99 -4.51
CA ALA A 34 3.19 -10.41 -4.32
C ALA A 34 4.09 -11.29 -3.43
N TYR A 35 3.53 -11.96 -2.42
CA TYR A 35 4.26 -12.93 -1.61
C TYR A 35 4.76 -14.10 -2.45
N ALA A 36 3.90 -14.68 -3.27
CA ALA A 36 4.26 -15.79 -4.15
C ALA A 36 5.34 -15.37 -5.14
N GLY A 37 5.22 -14.19 -5.75
CA GLY A 37 6.23 -13.65 -6.66
C GLY A 37 7.57 -13.41 -5.99
N LEU A 38 7.58 -12.86 -4.77
CA LEU A 38 8.81 -12.57 -4.05
C LEU A 38 9.52 -13.84 -3.57
N SER A 39 8.77 -14.85 -3.13
CA SER A 39 9.35 -16.13 -2.70
C SER A 39 10.05 -16.90 -3.82
N GLN A 40 9.64 -16.70 -5.08
CA GLN A 40 10.27 -17.33 -6.25
C GLN A 40 11.67 -16.78 -6.58
N HIS A 41 12.03 -15.60 -6.06
CA HIS A 41 13.36 -15.00 -6.26
C HIS A 41 14.43 -15.58 -5.33
N PHE A 42 14.04 -16.40 -4.36
CA PHE A 42 14.97 -17.03 -3.42
C PHE A 42 15.18 -18.50 -3.77
N PRO A 43 16.39 -19.06 -3.55
CA PRO A 43 16.62 -20.49 -3.62
C PRO A 43 15.63 -21.24 -2.70
N THR A 44 15.20 -22.43 -3.13
CA THR A 44 14.18 -23.23 -2.40
C THR A 44 14.54 -23.50 -0.94
N SER A 45 15.84 -23.60 -0.62
CA SER A 45 16.34 -23.76 0.75
C SER A 45 16.05 -22.56 1.68
N TYR A 46 15.88 -21.37 1.12
CA TYR A 46 15.61 -20.13 1.88
C TYR A 46 14.18 -19.59 1.69
N ALA A 47 13.42 -20.11 0.74
CA ALA A 47 12.10 -19.62 0.38
C ALA A 47 11.13 -19.56 1.58
N ALA A 48 11.14 -20.59 2.43
CA ALA A 48 10.30 -20.64 3.63
C ALA A 48 10.70 -19.56 4.65
N ARG A 49 11.99 -19.37 4.88
CA ARG A 49 12.50 -18.34 5.81
C ARG A 49 12.22 -16.93 5.29
N ALA A 50 12.40 -16.70 3.99
CA ALA A 50 12.07 -15.44 3.34
C ALA A 50 10.58 -15.12 3.47
N SER A 51 9.70 -16.08 3.20
CA SER A 51 8.26 -15.93 3.33
C SER A 51 7.85 -15.58 4.77
N THR A 52 8.42 -16.26 5.77
CA THR A 52 8.15 -15.97 7.18
C THR A 52 8.64 -14.57 7.58
N ALA A 53 9.82 -14.15 7.13
CA ALA A 53 10.36 -12.82 7.42
C ALA A 53 9.49 -11.72 6.80
N ILE A 54 9.06 -11.89 5.55
CA ILE A 54 8.17 -10.95 4.87
C ILE A 54 6.84 -10.85 5.63
N ASN A 55 6.27 -11.98 6.03
CA ASN A 55 5.01 -12.00 6.77
C ASN A 55 5.14 -11.26 8.11
N LEU A 56 6.25 -11.46 8.84
CA LEU A 56 6.53 -10.76 10.10
C LEU A 56 6.60 -9.24 9.86
N ILE A 57 7.31 -8.80 8.82
CA ILE A 57 7.41 -7.37 8.46
C ILE A 57 6.03 -6.81 8.13
N CYS A 58 5.20 -7.54 7.38
CA CYS A 58 3.85 -7.09 7.06
C CYS A 58 2.96 -6.94 8.29
N PHE A 59 3.02 -7.87 9.26
CA PHE A 59 2.29 -7.73 10.52
C PHE A 59 2.79 -6.54 11.35
N LEU A 60 4.10 -6.35 11.41
CA LEU A 60 4.68 -5.19 12.09
C LEU A 60 4.21 -3.88 11.47
N MET A 61 4.24 -3.79 10.15
CA MET A 61 3.76 -2.61 9.41
C MET A 61 2.26 -2.39 9.58
N ALA A 62 1.47 -3.47 9.60
CA ALA A 62 0.03 -3.37 9.87
C ALA A 62 -0.25 -2.85 11.28
N PHE A 63 0.51 -3.30 12.29
CA PHE A 63 0.42 -2.79 13.66
C PHE A 63 0.77 -1.30 13.74
N ILE A 64 1.88 -0.89 13.14
CA ILE A 64 2.30 0.52 13.07
C ILE A 64 1.22 1.35 12.38
N ALA A 65 0.65 0.85 11.30
CA ALA A 65 -0.40 1.51 10.55
C ALA A 65 -1.66 1.72 11.40
N GLN A 66 -2.12 0.68 12.10
CA GLN A 66 -3.29 0.78 12.99
C GLN A 66 -3.06 1.78 14.13
N TYR A 67 -1.86 1.75 14.73
CA TYR A 67 -1.50 2.70 15.77
C TYR A 67 -1.47 4.14 15.25
N ALA A 68 -0.91 4.36 14.06
CA ALA A 68 -0.84 5.67 13.43
C ALA A 68 -2.25 6.24 13.13
N ILE A 69 -3.17 5.41 12.64
CA ILE A 69 -4.57 5.82 12.44
C ILE A 69 -5.19 6.28 13.77
N GLY A 70 -5.10 5.44 14.80
CA GLY A 70 -5.64 5.78 16.12
C GLY A 70 -5.04 7.05 16.71
N PHE A 71 -3.73 7.24 16.56
CA PHE A 71 -3.03 8.43 17.01
C PHE A 71 -3.51 9.70 16.29
N ILE A 72 -3.68 9.65 14.98
CA ILE A 72 -4.21 10.78 14.20
C ILE A 72 -5.65 11.10 14.59
N MET A 73 -6.49 10.08 14.77
CA MET A 73 -7.87 10.29 15.20
C MET A 73 -7.92 10.97 16.57
N GLN A 74 -7.02 10.62 17.48
CA GLN A 74 -6.89 11.23 18.81
C GLN A 74 -6.36 12.67 18.74
N LEU A 75 -5.48 12.98 17.79
CA LEU A 75 -5.01 14.36 17.55
C LEU A 75 -6.13 15.26 17.01
N VAL A 76 -7.00 14.71 16.15
CA VAL A 76 -8.13 15.47 15.57
C VAL A 76 -9.24 15.69 16.60
N GLU A 77 -9.49 14.71 17.45
CA GLU A 77 -10.53 14.77 18.52
C GLU A 77 -9.96 14.31 19.87
N PRO A 78 -9.22 15.17 20.58
CA PRO A 78 -8.64 14.82 21.87
C PRO A 78 -9.71 14.48 22.91
N GLY A 79 -9.45 13.43 23.68
CA GLY A 79 -10.32 13.01 24.80
C GLY A 79 -11.52 12.14 24.46
N LYS A 80 -11.77 11.83 23.18
CA LYS A 80 -12.77 10.83 22.79
C LYS A 80 -12.17 9.42 22.85
N GLN A 81 -12.79 8.55 23.66
CA GLN A 81 -12.39 7.14 23.75
C GLN A 81 -13.17 6.24 22.76
N SER A 82 -14.31 6.69 22.24
CA SER A 82 -15.11 5.99 21.25
C SER A 82 -15.99 6.97 20.47
N GLY A 83 -16.43 6.57 19.28
CA GLY A 83 -17.36 7.37 18.49
C GLY A 83 -16.76 8.59 17.83
N TYR A 84 -15.56 8.44 17.25
CA TYR A 84 -14.91 9.48 16.46
C TYR A 84 -15.80 9.98 15.31
N SER A 85 -15.69 11.28 14.99
CA SER A 85 -16.41 11.85 13.86
C SER A 85 -15.88 11.34 12.51
N ILE A 86 -16.69 11.54 11.46
CA ILE A 86 -16.30 11.24 10.09
C ILE A 86 -15.00 11.96 9.73
N LYS A 87 -14.78 13.19 10.23
CA LYS A 87 -13.55 13.96 9.98
C LYS A 87 -12.30 13.28 10.55
N ALA A 88 -12.38 12.69 11.73
CA ALA A 88 -11.27 11.97 12.35
C ALA A 88 -10.90 10.72 11.52
N TYR A 89 -11.90 9.96 11.06
CA TYR A 89 -11.68 8.84 10.16
C TYR A 89 -11.07 9.27 8.82
N GLN A 90 -11.57 10.36 8.24
CA GLN A 90 -11.04 10.90 6.99
C GLN A 90 -9.57 11.32 7.14
N ALA A 91 -9.18 11.90 8.27
CA ALA A 91 -7.78 12.25 8.54
C ALA A 91 -6.89 10.99 8.62
N GLY A 92 -7.33 9.95 9.32
CA GLY A 92 -6.61 8.69 9.44
C GLY A 92 -6.43 7.98 8.09
N PHE A 93 -7.51 7.81 7.34
CA PHE A 93 -7.45 7.20 6.00
C PHE A 93 -6.74 8.09 4.98
N GLY A 94 -6.85 9.43 5.11
CA GLY A 94 -6.16 10.39 4.26
C GLY A 94 -4.65 10.28 4.36
N LEU A 95 -4.09 10.03 5.54
CA LEU A 95 -2.67 9.77 5.71
C LEU A 95 -2.23 8.54 4.89
N PHE A 96 -3.00 7.44 4.97
CA PHE A 96 -2.68 6.23 4.21
C PHE A 96 -2.79 6.43 2.71
N LEU A 97 -3.81 7.15 2.27
CA LEU A 97 -3.97 7.53 0.87
C LEU A 97 -2.76 8.35 0.40
N GLY A 98 -2.32 9.33 1.20
CA GLY A 98 -1.14 10.15 0.90
C GLY A 98 0.14 9.32 0.79
N LEU A 99 0.41 8.44 1.76
CA LEU A 99 1.55 7.53 1.72
C LEU A 99 1.52 6.61 0.49
N LEU A 100 0.35 6.08 0.17
CA LEU A 100 0.19 5.19 -0.98
C LEU A 100 0.43 5.92 -2.31
N ILE A 101 -0.02 7.16 -2.44
CA ILE A 101 0.26 8.00 -3.61
C ILE A 101 1.76 8.28 -3.73
N ILE A 102 2.44 8.61 -2.62
CA ILE A 102 3.89 8.85 -2.61
C ILE A 102 4.64 7.59 -3.05
N CYS A 103 4.31 6.42 -2.47
CA CYS A 103 4.91 5.15 -2.87
C CYS A 103 4.67 4.83 -4.36
N TYR A 104 3.48 5.13 -4.87
CA TYR A 104 3.15 4.90 -6.27
C TYR A 104 3.95 5.82 -7.21
N ILE A 105 4.14 7.09 -6.83
CA ILE A 105 4.98 8.03 -7.59
C ILE A 105 6.43 7.55 -7.62
N ILE A 106 6.97 7.14 -6.47
CA ILE A 106 8.34 6.59 -6.38
C ILE A 106 8.49 5.37 -7.28
N PHE A 107 7.51 4.46 -7.25
CA PHE A 107 7.51 3.25 -8.10
C PHE A 107 7.53 3.60 -9.58
N ILE A 108 6.70 4.57 -10.03
CA ILE A 108 6.68 5.01 -11.43
C ILE A 108 8.04 5.60 -11.83
N ILE A 109 8.62 6.46 -10.98
CA ILE A 109 9.93 7.09 -11.27
C ILE A 109 11.00 6.01 -11.42
N MET A 110 11.07 5.06 -10.50
CA MET A 110 12.03 3.95 -10.56
C MET A 110 11.85 3.09 -11.81
N SER A 111 10.61 2.76 -12.15
CA SER A 111 10.29 1.98 -13.36
C SER A 111 10.71 2.70 -14.65
N ILE A 112 10.49 4.00 -14.73
CA ILE A 112 10.91 4.80 -15.90
C ILE A 112 12.43 4.85 -16.01
N LEU A 113 13.15 5.01 -14.90
CA LEU A 113 14.61 5.04 -14.87
C LEU A 113 15.20 3.70 -15.33
N GLU A 114 14.61 2.59 -14.91
CA GLU A 114 15.04 1.24 -15.29
C GLU A 114 14.84 0.99 -16.80
N ILE A 115 13.68 1.37 -17.34
CA ILE A 115 13.41 1.27 -18.78
C ILE A 115 14.40 2.11 -19.59
N ARG A 116 14.74 3.31 -19.13
CA ARG A 116 15.74 4.17 -19.80
C ARG A 116 17.13 3.54 -19.78
N LYS A 117 17.54 2.95 -18.67
CA LYS A 117 18.83 2.27 -18.53
C LYS A 117 18.95 1.08 -19.49
N ASN A 118 17.92 0.25 -19.57
CA ASN A 118 17.90 -0.91 -20.45
C ASN A 118 17.95 -0.52 -21.94
N LYS A 119 17.23 0.53 -22.36
CA LYS A 119 17.32 1.05 -23.74
C LYS A 119 18.71 1.56 -24.09
N GLY A 120 19.41 2.19 -23.15
CA GLY A 120 20.79 2.67 -23.36
C GLY A 120 21.81 1.52 -23.54
N GLN A 121 21.61 0.39 -22.88
CA GLN A 121 22.44 -0.81 -23.04
C GLN A 121 22.21 -1.49 -24.39
N THR A 122 20.97 -1.70 -24.78
CA THR A 122 20.63 -2.33 -26.08
C THR A 122 21.16 -1.51 -27.27
N SER A 123 21.19 -0.17 -27.17
CA SER A 123 21.75 0.69 -28.21
C SER A 123 23.27 0.56 -28.34
N LYS A 124 23.99 0.29 -27.26
CA LYS A 124 25.45 0.09 -27.26
C LYS A 124 25.83 -1.28 -27.83
N ASP A 125 25.06 -2.32 -27.52
CA ASP A 125 25.33 -3.68 -28.03
C ASP A 125 25.07 -3.79 -29.54
N ASN A 126 24.15 -3.01 -30.10
CA ASN A 126 23.88 -3.00 -31.54
C ASN A 126 24.84 -2.10 -32.35
N SER A 127 25.72 -1.36 -31.70
CA SER A 127 26.69 -0.47 -32.35
C SER A 127 28.14 -1.00 -32.29
N ALA A 128 28.36 -2.13 -31.64
CA ALA A 128 29.63 -2.86 -31.55
C ALA A 128 29.64 -4.07 -32.48
#